data_01c7ad32474b42fb03a5219a509bbc24
#
_entry.id   01c7ad32474b42fb03a5219a509bbc24
#
_cell.length_a   1.000
_cell.length_b   1.000
_cell.length_c   1.000
_cell.angle_alpha   90.00
_cell.angle_beta   90.00
_cell.angle_gamma   90.00
#
_symmetry.space_group_name_H-M   'P 1'
#
loop_
_entity.id
_entity.type
_entity.pdbx_description
1 polymer ?
#
loop_
_entity_poly.entity_id
_entity_poly.type
_entity_poly.pdbx_seq_one_letter_code
_entity_poly.pdbx_strand_id
1 'polypeptide(L)'
;MKKKYHKWDACVSLREIQSLMKLYHPNIVQLYEVILEKSVLHFVFEYLDMNVYQLMKERKRLFSEHQIRNIMFQTLQGLAYIHKNNYFHRDLKPENLLCYHETIKIADFG
;
A
#
# COMPACT_ATOMS: atom_id res chain seq x y z
N MET A 1 -5.20 3.88 8.62
CA MET A 1 -4.57 2.59 8.88
C MET A 1 -3.23 2.79 9.56
N LYS A 2 -2.93 1.98 10.55
CA LYS A 2 -1.77 2.17 11.40
C LYS A 2 -1.02 0.84 11.59
N LYS A 3 0.26 0.82 11.32
CA LYS A 3 1.11 -0.34 11.57
C LYS A 3 2.05 -0.07 12.72
N LYS A 4 2.33 -1.11 13.52
CA LYS A 4 3.27 -1.03 14.64
C LYS A 4 4.50 -1.87 14.34
N TYR A 5 5.67 -1.32 14.65
CA TYR A 5 6.93 -2.06 14.62
C TYR A 5 7.56 -1.99 16.00
N HIS A 6 7.84 -3.17 16.57
CA HIS A 6 8.46 -3.24 17.89
C HIS A 6 9.93 -2.90 17.76
N LYS A 7 10.37 -1.86 18.37
CA LYS A 7 11.73 -1.42 18.37
C LYS A 7 12.23 -0.83 17.07
N TRP A 8 13.13 0.09 17.22
CA TRP A 8 13.94 0.59 16.14
C TRP A 8 14.86 -0.53 15.67
N ASP A 9 14.55 -1.14 14.57
CA ASP A 9 15.38 -2.18 13.99
C ASP A 9 16.52 -1.51 13.25
N ALA A 10 17.71 -2.10 13.32
CA ALA A 10 18.87 -1.61 12.59
C ALA A 10 18.62 -1.58 11.07
N CYS A 11 17.67 -2.36 10.59
CA CYS A 11 17.31 -2.37 9.16
C CYS A 11 16.46 -1.18 8.74
N VAL A 12 15.91 -0.43 9.70
CA VAL A 12 15.03 0.71 9.40
C VAL A 12 15.76 1.98 9.78
N SER A 13 16.43 2.60 8.84
CA SER A 13 17.16 3.84 9.07
C SER A 13 16.24 5.04 8.91
N LEU A 14 16.65 6.15 9.50
CA LEU A 14 15.94 7.41 9.33
C LEU A 14 15.85 7.79 7.85
N ARG A 15 16.91 7.51 7.09
CA ARG A 15 16.92 7.79 5.66
C ARG A 15 15.84 6.98 4.91
N GLU A 16 15.69 5.71 5.27
CA GLU A 16 14.65 4.86 4.66
C GLU A 16 13.25 5.39 4.95
N ILE A 17 13.01 5.80 6.20
CA ILE A 17 11.73 6.38 6.59
C ILE A 17 11.46 7.65 5.81
N GLN A 18 12.46 8.53 5.70
CA GLN A 18 12.32 9.77 4.96
C GLN A 18 12.04 9.51 3.48
N SER A 19 12.69 8.49 2.91
CA SER A 19 12.45 8.11 1.52
C SER A 19 11.03 7.62 1.31
N LEU A 20 10.53 6.78 2.23
CA LEU A 20 9.16 6.29 2.16
C LEU A 20 8.14 7.42 2.25
N MET A 21 8.40 8.42 3.10
CA MET A 21 7.49 9.55 3.25
C MET A 21 7.44 10.44 2.02
N LYS A 22 8.46 10.40 1.18
CA LYS A 22 8.50 11.19 -0.05
C LYS A 22 7.81 10.53 -1.23
N LEU A 23 7.47 9.25 -1.10
CA LEU A 23 6.77 8.56 -2.17
C LEU A 23 5.35 9.09 -2.29
N TYR A 24 4.97 9.40 -3.52
CA TYR A 24 3.60 9.83 -3.80
C TYR A 24 3.19 9.35 -5.17
N HIS A 25 2.10 8.59 -5.20
CA HIS A 25 1.52 8.14 -6.47
C HIS A 25 0.04 7.80 -6.21
N PRO A 26 -0.84 8.07 -7.17
CA PRO A 26 -2.27 7.78 -6.98
C PRO A 26 -2.59 6.31 -6.71
N ASN A 27 -1.69 5.41 -7.08
CA ASN A 27 -1.91 3.98 -6.92
C ASN A 27 -1.07 3.33 -5.83
N ILE A 28 -0.55 4.13 -4.90
CA ILE A 28 0.07 3.61 -3.68
C ILE A 28 -0.55 4.29 -2.46
N VAL A 29 -0.65 3.53 -1.35
CA VAL A 29 -1.15 4.08 -0.10
C VAL A 29 -0.13 5.08 0.43
N GLN A 30 -0.60 6.29 0.75
CA GLN A 30 0.26 7.37 1.21
C GLN A 30 0.63 7.18 2.68
N LEU A 31 1.91 7.31 2.99
CA LEU A 31 2.39 7.36 4.38
C LEU A 31 2.33 8.81 4.84
N TYR A 32 1.49 9.08 5.82
CA TYR A 32 1.30 10.45 6.32
C TYR A 32 2.29 10.82 7.42
N GLU A 33 2.59 9.88 8.31
CA GLU A 33 3.34 10.19 9.51
C GLU A 33 4.02 8.96 10.07
N VAL A 34 5.16 9.15 10.72
CA VAL A 34 5.86 8.12 11.47
C VAL A 34 6.04 8.63 12.88
N ILE A 35 5.57 7.86 13.85
CA ILE A 35 5.63 8.21 15.26
C ILE A 35 6.47 7.18 15.99
N LEU A 36 7.47 7.65 16.76
CA LEU A 36 8.25 6.79 17.62
C LEU A 36 7.79 7.04 19.07
N GLU A 37 7.26 6.00 19.70
CA GLU A 37 6.74 6.09 21.05
C GLU A 37 7.11 4.84 21.82
N LYS A 38 7.78 5.00 22.95
CA LYS A 38 8.21 3.88 23.82
C LYS A 38 8.94 2.78 23.04
N SER A 39 9.84 3.18 22.18
CA SER A 39 10.63 2.27 21.32
C SER A 39 9.80 1.49 20.31
N VAL A 40 8.59 1.95 20.01
CA VAL A 40 7.73 1.36 18.98
C VAL A 40 7.50 2.39 17.88
N LEU A 41 7.73 1.97 16.64
CA LEU A 41 7.44 2.80 15.48
C LEU A 41 6.00 2.58 15.04
N HIS A 42 5.29 3.69 14.85
CA HIS A 42 3.92 3.69 14.35
C HIS A 42 3.92 4.38 12.99
N PHE A 43 3.50 3.67 11.95
CA PHE A 43 3.35 4.23 10.63
C PHE A 43 1.87 4.55 10.40
N VAL A 44 1.59 5.81 10.09
CA VAL A 44 0.22 6.28 9.87
C VAL A 44 0.03 6.47 8.38
N PHE A 45 -0.84 5.63 7.79
CA PHE A 45 -1.16 5.68 6.37
C PHE A 45 -2.53 6.28 6.15
N GLU A 46 -2.80 6.71 4.93
CA GLU A 46 -4.16 7.08 4.57
C GLU A 46 -5.09 5.87 4.75
N TYR A 47 -6.33 6.15 5.09
CA TYR A 47 -7.31 5.09 5.37
C TYR A 47 -8.13 4.78 4.14
N LEU A 48 -8.21 3.49 3.82
CA LEU A 48 -9.12 2.96 2.81
C LEU A 48 -9.83 1.76 3.45
N ASP A 49 -11.14 1.77 3.40
CA ASP A 49 -11.97 0.83 4.18
C ASP A 49 -12.19 -0.53 3.52
N MET A 50 -11.69 -0.74 2.31
CA MET A 50 -11.91 -2.01 1.60
C MET A 50 -10.67 -2.38 0.80
N ASN A 51 -10.42 -3.69 0.68
CA ASN A 51 -9.40 -4.19 -0.23
C ASN A 51 -10.05 -5.02 -1.34
N VAL A 52 -9.26 -5.36 -2.36
CA VAL A 52 -9.78 -6.10 -3.52
C VAL A 52 -10.27 -7.49 -3.13
N TYR A 53 -9.62 -8.12 -2.15
CA TYR A 53 -10.07 -9.43 -1.68
C TYR A 53 -11.49 -9.36 -1.09
N GLN A 54 -11.75 -8.36 -0.25
CA GLN A 54 -13.08 -8.14 0.32
C GLN A 54 -14.11 -7.83 -0.75
N LEU A 55 -13.71 -7.01 -1.71
CA LEU A 55 -14.59 -6.65 -2.82
C LEU A 55 -14.97 -7.89 -3.63
N MET A 56 -14.01 -8.78 -3.88
CA MET A 56 -14.27 -10.03 -4.59
C MET A 56 -15.23 -10.92 -3.81
N LYS A 57 -15.07 -11.01 -2.49
CA LYS A 57 -15.93 -11.84 -1.65
C LYS A 57 -17.37 -11.32 -1.57
N GLU A 58 -17.54 -10.02 -1.57
CA GLU A 58 -18.86 -9.41 -1.46
C GLU A 58 -19.64 -9.38 -2.76
N ARG A 59 -18.97 -9.58 -3.89
CA ARG A 59 -19.63 -9.54 -5.18
C ARG A 59 -20.38 -10.83 -5.45
N LYS A 60 -21.60 -10.67 -5.97
CA LYS A 60 -22.41 -11.80 -6.41
C LYS A 60 -22.07 -12.22 -7.83
N ARG A 61 -21.29 -11.42 -8.53
CA ARG A 61 -20.89 -11.67 -9.91
C ARG A 61 -19.39 -11.54 -10.04
N LEU A 62 -18.81 -12.23 -11.00
CA LEU A 62 -17.40 -12.07 -11.32
C LEU A 62 -17.17 -10.66 -11.86
N PHE A 63 -15.95 -10.18 -11.69
CA PHE A 63 -15.57 -8.92 -12.31
C PHE A 63 -15.67 -9.01 -13.82
N SER A 64 -16.12 -7.95 -14.45
CA SER A 64 -16.10 -7.87 -15.90
C SER A 64 -14.66 -7.76 -16.39
N GLU A 65 -14.43 -8.05 -17.65
CA GLU A 65 -13.11 -7.90 -18.24
C GLU A 65 -12.59 -6.47 -18.09
N HIS A 66 -13.48 -5.49 -18.27
CA HIS A 66 -13.13 -4.09 -18.12
C HIS A 66 -12.66 -3.77 -16.67
N GLN A 67 -13.35 -4.31 -15.68
CA GLN A 67 -13.00 -4.10 -14.27
C GLN A 67 -11.65 -4.74 -13.95
N ILE A 68 -11.41 -5.95 -14.41
CA ILE A 68 -10.12 -6.64 -14.20
C ILE A 68 -9.00 -5.86 -14.86
N ARG A 69 -9.22 -5.40 -16.08
CA ARG A 69 -8.22 -4.62 -16.81
C ARG A 69 -7.88 -3.32 -16.06
N ASN A 70 -8.89 -2.64 -15.52
CA ASN A 70 -8.70 -1.42 -14.77
C ASN A 70 -7.90 -1.67 -13.49
N ILE A 71 -8.23 -2.74 -12.75
CA ILE A 71 -7.50 -3.11 -11.54
C ILE A 71 -6.05 -3.42 -11.87
N MET A 72 -5.81 -4.23 -12.91
CA MET A 72 -4.46 -4.60 -13.31
C MET A 72 -3.65 -3.41 -13.78
N PHE A 73 -4.27 -2.52 -14.55
CA PHE A 73 -3.60 -1.33 -15.05
C PHE A 73 -3.11 -0.46 -13.89
N GLN A 74 -3.98 -0.19 -12.92
CA GLN A 74 -3.62 0.63 -11.77
C GLN A 74 -2.55 -0.05 -10.91
N THR A 75 -2.66 -1.35 -10.71
CA THR A 75 -1.66 -2.12 -9.96
C THR A 75 -0.29 -2.02 -10.61
N LEU A 76 -0.23 -2.18 -11.94
CA LEU A 76 1.02 -2.08 -12.67
C LEU A 76 1.61 -0.66 -12.62
N GLN A 77 0.76 0.36 -12.66
CA GLN A 77 1.21 1.74 -12.53
C GLN A 77 1.87 1.97 -11.17
N GLY A 78 1.23 1.51 -10.10
CA GLY A 78 1.78 1.63 -8.75
C GLY A 78 3.07 0.84 -8.59
N LEU A 79 3.13 -0.39 -9.10
CA LEU A 79 4.34 -1.21 -9.05
C LEU A 79 5.49 -0.55 -9.81
N ALA A 80 5.22 -0.01 -10.99
CA ALA A 80 6.25 0.68 -11.78
C ALA A 80 6.82 1.85 -11.00
N TYR A 81 5.97 2.59 -10.30
CA TYR A 81 6.41 3.73 -9.51
C TYR A 81 7.32 3.29 -8.36
N ILE A 82 6.92 2.28 -7.57
CA ILE A 82 7.72 1.86 -6.42
C ILE A 82 9.03 1.21 -6.90
N HIS A 83 9.03 0.47 -8.00
CA HIS A 83 10.25 -0.11 -8.56
C HIS A 83 11.21 0.97 -9.04
N LYS A 84 10.67 2.03 -9.66
CA LYS A 84 11.49 3.16 -10.10
C LYS A 84 12.18 3.85 -8.93
N ASN A 85 11.58 3.79 -7.74
CA ASN A 85 12.13 4.37 -6.53
C ASN A 85 12.86 3.34 -5.67
N ASN A 86 13.22 2.20 -6.25
CA ASN A 86 14.01 1.15 -5.61
C ASN A 86 13.29 0.40 -4.48
N TYR A 87 11.98 0.36 -4.53
CA TYR A 87 11.18 -0.46 -3.62
C TYR A 87 10.58 -1.63 -4.38
N PHE A 88 10.44 -2.76 -3.72
CA PHE A 88 9.87 -3.96 -4.32
C PHE A 88 8.79 -4.51 -3.42
N HIS A 89 7.67 -4.90 -4.02
CA HIS A 89 6.61 -5.54 -3.27
C HIS A 89 6.86 -7.04 -3.28
N ARG A 90 7.01 -7.62 -2.08
CA ARG A 90 7.33 -9.05 -1.95
C ARG A 90 6.11 -9.89 -1.60
N ASP A 91 4.96 -9.27 -1.40
CA ASP A 91 3.76 -9.96 -0.95
C ASP A 91 2.52 -9.36 -1.63
N LEU A 92 2.59 -9.27 -2.96
CA LEU A 92 1.47 -8.72 -3.73
C LEU A 92 0.34 -9.73 -3.80
N LYS A 93 -0.81 -9.34 -3.28
CA LYS A 93 -2.01 -10.17 -3.25
C LYS A 93 -3.23 -9.28 -3.11
N PRO A 94 -4.44 -9.79 -3.40
CA PRO A 94 -5.64 -8.94 -3.33
C PRO A 94 -5.88 -8.26 -2.00
N GLU A 95 -5.42 -8.85 -0.89
CA GLU A 95 -5.54 -8.24 0.43
C GLU A 95 -4.72 -6.97 0.57
N ASN A 96 -3.63 -6.85 -0.20
CA ASN A 96 -2.75 -5.67 -0.17
C ASN A 96 -3.05 -4.67 -1.28
N LEU A 97 -4.16 -4.85 -1.98
CA LEU A 97 -4.67 -3.88 -2.94
C LEU A 97 -5.90 -3.23 -2.31
N LEU A 98 -5.71 -2.04 -1.78
CA LEU A 98 -6.80 -1.29 -1.16
C LEU A 98 -7.57 -0.54 -2.25
N CYS A 99 -8.85 -0.33 -2.02
CA CYS A 99 -9.67 0.33 -3.02
C CYS A 99 -10.62 1.36 -2.40
N TYR A 100 -10.84 2.41 -3.16
CA TYR A 100 -11.82 3.43 -2.86
C TYR A 100 -12.51 3.77 -4.18
N HIS A 101 -13.79 3.38 -4.29
CA HIS A 101 -14.52 3.44 -5.55
C HIS A 101 -13.77 2.65 -6.63
N GLU A 102 -13.30 3.30 -7.69
CA GLU A 102 -12.59 2.62 -8.77
C GLU A 102 -11.07 2.79 -8.68
N THR A 103 -10.59 3.44 -7.63
CA THR A 103 -9.16 3.66 -7.45
C THR A 103 -8.53 2.52 -6.67
N ILE A 104 -7.43 1.98 -7.18
CA ILE A 104 -6.67 0.91 -6.55
C ILE A 104 -5.36 1.49 -6.00
N LYS A 105 -5.02 1.12 -4.76
CA LYS A 105 -3.79 1.57 -4.13
C LYS A 105 -3.06 0.39 -3.51
N ILE A 106 -1.77 0.28 -3.78
CA ILE A 106 -0.93 -0.80 -3.25
C ILE A 106 -0.52 -0.46 -1.82
N ALA A 107 -0.66 -1.44 -0.93
CA ALA A 107 -0.25 -1.33 0.46
C ALA A 107 0.81 -2.36 0.80
N ASP A 108 1.48 -2.18 1.95
CA ASP A 108 2.44 -3.15 2.50
C ASP A 108 3.64 -3.45 1.61
N PHE A 109 4.15 -2.45 0.92
CA PHE A 109 5.38 -2.58 0.15
C PHE A 109 6.57 -2.03 0.95
N GLY A 110 7.72 -2.32 0.51
CA GLY A 110 8.97 -1.88 1.13
C GLY A 110 9.79 -3.03 1.59
#